data_2b31cde877d0a77bd7e95de4054c1098
#
_entry.id   2b31cde877d0a77bd7e95de4054c1098
#
_cell.length_a   1.000
_cell.length_b   1.000
_cell.length_c   1.000
_cell.angle_alpha   90.00
_cell.angle_beta   90.00
_cell.angle_gamma   90.00
#
_symmetry.space_group_name_H-M   'P 1'
#
loop_
_entity.id
_entity.type
_entity.pdbx_description
1 polymer ?
#
loop_
_entity_poly.entity_id
_entity_poly.type
_entity_poly.pdbx_seq_one_letter_code
_entity_poly.pdbx_strand_id
1 'polypeptide(L)'
;MKIVFIGAGNLATRLSLAMQRVGMQIGQVYSHTEASACQLATRLGCPWTNDLSALQEDGDLYLFSLKDTVLSDVISKVKPNNGMWVH
;
A
#
# COMPACT_ATOMS: atom_id res chain seq x y z
N MET A 1 1.94 10.47 10.33
CA MET A 1 2.10 9.02 10.08
C MET A 1 2.03 8.77 8.58
N LYS A 2 3.02 8.10 8.06
CA LYS A 2 3.10 7.76 6.63
C LYS A 2 2.68 6.31 6.42
N ILE A 3 1.70 6.10 5.55
CA ILE A 3 1.10 4.79 5.32
C ILE A 3 1.42 4.32 3.90
N VAL A 4 1.86 3.07 3.78
CA VAL A 4 2.09 2.39 2.51
C VAL A 4 1.02 1.31 2.35
N PHE A 5 0.26 1.39 1.25
CA PHE A 5 -0.78 0.40 0.95
C PHE A 5 -0.24 -0.64 -0.01
N ILE A 6 -0.35 -1.90 0.37
CA ILE A 6 0.03 -3.03 -0.47
C ILE A 6 -1.25 -3.75 -0.88
N GLY A 7 -1.72 -3.42 -2.07
CA GLY A 7 -3.01 -3.79 -2.62
C GLY A 7 -3.83 -2.56 -2.97
N ALA A 8 -4.63 -2.65 -4.03
CA ALA A 8 -5.43 -1.51 -4.53
C ALA A 8 -6.86 -1.93 -4.88
N GLY A 9 -7.40 -2.92 -4.17
CA GLY A 9 -8.78 -3.36 -4.33
C GLY A 9 -9.78 -2.42 -3.66
N ASN A 10 -11.04 -2.83 -3.61
CA ASN A 10 -12.12 -1.99 -3.07
C ASN A 10 -11.89 -1.59 -1.62
N LEU A 11 -11.42 -2.52 -0.80
CA LEU A 11 -11.15 -2.24 0.62
C LEU A 11 -10.02 -1.22 0.76
N ALA A 12 -8.91 -1.43 0.04
CA ALA A 12 -7.78 -0.50 0.08
C ALA A 12 -8.19 0.88 -0.39
N THR A 13 -9.00 0.96 -1.44
CA THR A 13 -9.50 2.24 -1.98
C THR A 13 -10.31 2.99 -0.92
N ARG A 14 -11.28 2.32 -0.30
CA ARG A 14 -12.14 2.96 0.70
C ARG A 14 -11.35 3.38 1.93
N LEU A 15 -10.48 2.51 2.42
CA LEU A 15 -9.72 2.74 3.63
C LEU A 15 -8.70 3.85 3.45
N SER A 16 -7.97 3.85 2.33
CA SER A 16 -6.96 4.88 2.06
C SER A 16 -7.58 6.27 1.90
N LEU A 17 -8.73 6.37 1.22
CA LEU A 17 -9.42 7.63 1.07
C LEU A 17 -9.96 8.14 2.43
N ALA A 18 -10.48 7.24 3.26
CA ALA A 18 -10.95 7.60 4.60
C ALA A 18 -9.81 8.09 5.48
N MET A 19 -8.67 7.40 5.44
CA MET A 19 -7.49 7.80 6.21
C MET A 19 -6.95 9.15 5.78
N GLN A 20 -6.94 9.41 4.46
CA GLN A 20 -6.48 10.68 3.93
C GLN A 20 -7.38 11.84 4.40
N ARG A 21 -8.69 11.60 4.49
CA ARG A 21 -9.64 12.61 4.97
C ARG A 21 -9.37 13.04 6.40
N VAL A 22 -8.88 12.13 7.23
CA VAL A 22 -8.58 12.44 8.64
C VAL A 22 -7.15 12.93 8.83
N GLY A 23 -6.45 13.26 7.74
CA GLY A 23 -5.14 13.88 7.80
C GLY A 23 -3.95 12.93 7.80
N MET A 24 -4.17 11.64 7.56
CA MET A 24 -3.05 10.70 7.44
C MET A 24 -2.41 10.81 6.07
N GLN A 25 -1.09 10.70 6.03
CA GLN A 25 -0.33 10.75 4.78
C GLN A 25 -0.26 9.38 4.14
N ILE A 26 -0.72 9.28 2.90
CA ILE A 26 -0.55 8.06 2.11
C ILE A 26 0.73 8.22 1.30
N GLY A 27 1.75 7.44 1.62
CA GLY A 27 3.07 7.59 1.03
C GLY A 27 3.23 6.88 -0.30
N GLN A 28 2.56 5.75 -0.48
CA GLN A 28 2.72 4.95 -1.69
C GLN A 28 1.62 3.89 -1.78
N VAL A 29 1.28 3.50 -3.00
CA VAL A 29 0.36 2.39 -3.27
C VAL A 29 1.11 1.34 -4.11
N TYR A 30 1.03 0.10 -3.70
CA TYR A 30 1.48 -1.05 -4.49
C TYR A 30 0.27 -1.85 -4.96
N SER A 31 0.31 -2.28 -6.22
CA SER A 31 -0.60 -3.31 -6.71
C SER A 31 0.12 -4.17 -7.74
N HIS A 32 -0.22 -5.45 -7.77
CA HIS A 32 0.25 -6.35 -8.81
C HIS A 32 -0.15 -5.85 -10.21
N THR A 33 -1.32 -5.24 -10.33
CA THR A 33 -1.82 -4.66 -11.57
C THR A 33 -1.47 -3.17 -11.62
N GLU A 34 -0.69 -2.77 -12.62
CA GLU A 34 -0.27 -1.39 -12.79
C GLU A 34 -1.45 -0.42 -12.88
N ALA A 35 -2.48 -0.78 -13.65
CA ALA A 35 -3.66 0.06 -13.81
C ALA A 35 -4.35 0.35 -12.48
N SER A 36 -4.51 -0.68 -11.63
CA SER A 36 -5.16 -0.52 -10.32
C SER A 36 -4.33 0.38 -9.39
N ALA A 37 -3.02 0.18 -9.38
CA ALA A 37 -2.12 1.01 -8.57
C ALA A 37 -2.16 2.46 -9.02
N CYS A 38 -2.07 2.69 -10.32
CA CYS A 38 -2.07 4.03 -10.90
C CYS A 38 -3.40 4.76 -10.63
N GLN A 39 -4.52 4.09 -10.80
CA GLN A 39 -5.84 4.69 -10.56
C GLN A 39 -5.99 5.15 -9.11
N LEU A 40 -5.66 4.30 -8.16
CA LEU A 40 -5.78 4.66 -6.75
C LEU A 40 -4.79 5.75 -6.36
N ALA A 41 -3.55 5.63 -6.80
CA ALA A 41 -2.52 6.62 -6.50
C ALA A 41 -2.87 8.00 -7.05
N THR A 42 -3.45 8.06 -8.24
CA THR A 42 -3.90 9.32 -8.83
C THR A 42 -4.99 9.97 -7.97
N ARG A 43 -5.93 9.20 -7.45
CA ARG A 43 -6.97 9.71 -6.56
C ARG A 43 -6.39 10.22 -5.24
N LEU A 44 -5.34 9.56 -4.73
CA LEU A 44 -4.70 9.92 -3.47
C LEU A 44 -3.63 11.01 -3.62
N GLY A 45 -3.15 11.23 -4.85
CA GLY A 45 -2.06 12.17 -5.11
C GLY A 45 -0.71 11.66 -4.60
N CYS A 46 -0.46 10.34 -4.66
CA CYS A 46 0.77 9.75 -4.17
C CYS A 46 1.44 8.87 -5.23
N PRO A 47 2.72 8.49 -5.04
CA PRO A 47 3.39 7.54 -5.93
C PRO A 47 2.78 6.15 -5.86
N TRP A 48 3.02 5.36 -6.90
CA TRP A 48 2.60 3.97 -6.97
C TRP A 48 3.73 3.11 -7.53
N THR A 49 3.63 1.79 -7.31
CA THR A 49 4.54 0.83 -7.91
C THR A 49 3.83 -0.52 -8.09
N ASN A 50 4.30 -1.30 -9.04
CA ASN A 50 3.94 -2.70 -9.18
C ASN A 50 5.12 -3.63 -8.87
N ASP A 51 6.17 -3.08 -8.27
CA ASP A 51 7.40 -3.80 -7.93
C ASP A 51 7.62 -3.73 -6.42
N LEU A 52 7.59 -4.89 -5.76
CA LEU A 52 7.78 -4.95 -4.30
C LEU A 52 9.15 -4.47 -3.86
N SER A 53 10.16 -4.56 -4.73
CA SER A 53 11.50 -4.07 -4.39
C SER A 53 11.59 -2.54 -4.39
N ALA A 54 10.58 -1.86 -4.97
CA ALA A 54 10.52 -0.40 -5.03
C ALA A 54 9.66 0.21 -3.92
N LEU A 55 9.22 -0.59 -2.94
CA LEU A 55 8.46 -0.06 -1.81
C LEU A 55 9.30 0.86 -0.96
N GLN A 56 8.67 1.95 -0.50
CA GLN A 56 9.31 2.87 0.43
C GLN A 56 9.63 2.15 1.74
N GLU A 57 10.83 2.38 2.26
CA GLU A 57 11.30 1.72 3.49
C GLU A 57 11.03 2.55 4.74
N ASP A 58 10.59 3.79 4.57
CA ASP A 58 10.39 4.74 5.66
C ASP A 58 8.91 4.94 6.03
N GLY A 59 8.05 4.01 5.64
CA GLY A 59 6.66 4.04 6.07
C GLY A 59 6.51 3.70 7.55
N ASP A 60 5.56 4.35 8.20
CA ASP A 60 5.22 4.05 9.60
C ASP A 60 4.28 2.85 9.70
N LEU A 61 3.43 2.68 8.70
CA LEU A 61 2.45 1.61 8.67
C LEU A 61 2.37 1.03 7.27
N TYR A 62 2.41 -0.29 7.18
CA TYR A 62 2.26 -1.02 5.92
C TYR A 62 0.98 -1.86 5.99
N LEU A 63 -0.03 -1.44 5.23
CA LEU A 63 -1.31 -2.13 5.19
C LEU A 63 -1.38 -3.09 4.01
N PHE A 64 -1.48 -4.37 4.30
CA PHE A 64 -1.58 -5.42 3.30
C PHE A 64 -3.06 -5.75 3.07
N SER A 65 -3.59 -5.29 1.95
CA SER A 65 -4.97 -5.53 1.54
C SER A 65 -4.99 -6.52 0.37
N LEU A 66 -4.64 -7.76 0.66
CA LEU A 66 -4.46 -8.83 -0.32
C LEU A 66 -5.24 -10.07 0.11
N LYS A 67 -5.54 -10.93 -0.87
CA LYS A 67 -6.11 -12.24 -0.58
C LYS A 67 -5.10 -13.12 0.16
N ASP A 68 -5.58 -13.97 1.06
CA ASP A 68 -4.72 -14.86 1.85
C ASP A 68 -3.81 -15.74 0.98
N THR A 69 -4.30 -16.13 -0.19
CA THR A 69 -3.54 -16.98 -1.12
C THR A 69 -2.27 -16.33 -1.65
N VAL A 70 -2.20 -15.00 -1.67
CA VAL A 70 -1.03 -14.26 -2.16
C VAL A 70 -0.30 -13.50 -1.05
N LEU A 71 -0.91 -13.39 0.12
CA LEU A 71 -0.40 -12.57 1.21
C LEU A 71 0.97 -13.04 1.70
N SER A 72 1.14 -14.33 1.94
CA SER A 72 2.41 -14.86 2.46
C SER A 72 3.54 -14.70 1.45
N ASP A 73 3.26 -14.88 0.15
CA ASP A 73 4.27 -14.67 -0.89
C ASP A 73 4.72 -13.21 -0.95
N VAL A 74 3.77 -12.29 -0.84
CA VAL A 74 4.07 -10.86 -0.87
C VAL A 74 4.87 -10.46 0.36
N ILE A 75 4.45 -10.89 1.56
CA ILE A 75 5.15 -10.58 2.80
C ILE A 75 6.60 -11.06 2.74
N SER A 76 6.84 -12.25 2.18
CA SER A 76 8.19 -12.79 2.10
C SER A 76 9.11 -12.01 1.17
N LYS A 77 8.55 -11.25 0.22
CA LYS A 77 9.29 -10.46 -0.76
C LYS A 77 9.49 -9.02 -0.34
N VAL A 78 8.78 -8.55 0.69
CA VAL A 78 8.93 -7.18 1.19
C VAL A 78 10.17 -7.12 2.08
N LYS A 79 11.02 -6.13 1.85
CA LYS A 79 12.23 -5.95 2.65
C LYS A 79 11.86 -5.61 4.09
N PRO A 80 12.55 -6.16 5.09
CA PRO A 80 12.35 -5.77 6.47
C PRO A 80 12.54 -4.27 6.66
N ASN A 81 11.69 -3.66 7.47
CA ASN A 81 11.78 -2.24 7.80
C ASN A 81 11.23 -2.03 9.22
N ASN A 82 11.31 -0.79 9.71
CA ASN A 82 10.89 -0.45 11.07
C ASN A 82 9.40 -0.11 11.17
N GLY A 83 8.67 -0.15 10.07
CA GLY A 83 7.24 0.12 10.07
C GLY A 83 6.41 -1.01 10.66
N MET A 84 5.19 -0.68 11.10
CA MET A 84 4.22 -1.67 11.56
C MET A 84 3.53 -2.30 10.35
N TRP A 85 3.44 -3.62 10.33
CA TRP A 85 2.80 -4.37 9.26
C TRP A 85 1.44 -4.88 9.73
N VAL A 86 0.38 -4.54 9.00
CA VAL A 86 -1.00 -4.95 9.32
C VAL A 86 -1.63 -5.57 8.08
N HIS A 87 -2.31 -6.68 8.29
CA HIS A 87 -3.04 -7.36 7.21
C HIS A 87 -4.43 -7.81 7.66
#